data_1a0b524198ece1c513894c2109ee22f4
#
_entry.id   1a0b524198ece1c513894c2109ee22f4
#
_cell.length_a   1.000
_cell.length_b   1.000
_cell.length_c   1.000
_cell.angle_alpha   90.00
_cell.angle_beta   90.00
_cell.angle_gamma   90.00
#
_symmetry.space_group_name_H-M   'P 1'
#
loop_
_entity.id
_entity.type
_entity.pdbx_description
1 polymer ?
#
loop_
_entity_poly.entity_id
_entity_poly.type
_entity_poly.pdbx_seq_one_letter_code
_entity_poly.pdbx_strand_id
1 'polypeptide(L)'
;MRPFLIKDFKIMLRDRSELVALLLMPFIIMGILGTALSGVMEGDTSSIDIQLAVVEEDAQQEGIAAFQEQVRNSGVPPEAEEELAAAAEHMNPARLLNNMLEDPELSEMIHVQTMEQSDAQAAVRAGDVDAVLTFPEHFTEDTLNAMLMNNGNGSELELLVSDEGSINTTIMEDLLAGFTDNLNAESAIAAAGAGGEEAASIEIGGTETLSQNEPVSAMQYYSIGMAVMFVLYVAGTIASKAFVEKQQQVYNRIILSGTKTWKYLAGKIISTAVIAFVQLTILFILSALVFRTFELTSFSFWIGMLGISAVLAVCVGCIGGLLTSLSIRTESDTASGVFTGVIVTLFAFAGGSFFPLDGMPAFISAFGSWTPNGAAMNAYIRWVQGFGWSELAWPIMQISLVSIAAAIISFLVFPRRRSVSS
;
A
#
# COMPACT_ATOMS: atom_id res chain seq x y z
N MET A 1 30.40 20.32 -21.10
CA MET A 1 29.53 19.45 -20.28
C MET A 1 30.33 18.41 -19.47
N ARG A 2 31.14 17.57 -20.11
CA ARG A 2 31.96 16.54 -19.43
C ARG A 2 32.77 17.03 -18.20
N PRO A 3 33.45 18.23 -18.21
CA PRO A 3 34.17 18.70 -17.02
C PRO A 3 33.28 18.99 -15.82
N PHE A 4 32.06 19.51 -16.03
CA PHE A 4 31.11 19.77 -14.95
C PHE A 4 30.62 18.47 -14.30
N LEU A 5 30.28 17.48 -15.11
CA LEU A 5 29.86 16.17 -14.64
C LEU A 5 30.96 15.50 -13.80
N ILE A 6 32.19 15.45 -14.29
CA ILE A 6 33.31 14.87 -13.58
C ILE A 6 33.58 15.62 -12.24
N LYS A 7 33.46 16.95 -12.27
CA LYS A 7 33.65 17.78 -11.07
C LYS A 7 32.58 17.45 -10.02
N ASP A 8 31.32 17.54 -10.38
CA ASP A 8 30.22 17.33 -9.44
C ASP A 8 30.24 15.91 -8.89
N PHE A 9 30.50 14.90 -9.72
CA PHE A 9 30.66 13.52 -9.29
C PHE A 9 31.85 13.34 -8.32
N LYS A 10 33.01 13.95 -8.61
CA LYS A 10 34.15 13.91 -7.66
C LYS A 10 33.85 14.62 -6.34
N ILE A 11 33.11 15.73 -6.36
CA ILE A 11 32.73 16.45 -5.14
C ILE A 11 31.86 15.53 -4.31
N MET A 12 30.86 14.88 -4.93
CA MET A 12 29.96 13.98 -4.23
C MET A 12 30.66 12.75 -3.66
N LEU A 13 31.54 12.12 -4.42
CA LEU A 13 32.35 10.97 -3.94
C LEU A 13 33.30 11.32 -2.78
N ARG A 14 33.72 12.57 -2.66
CA ARG A 14 34.58 13.03 -1.55
C ARG A 14 33.79 13.39 -0.29
N ASP A 15 32.53 13.64 -0.43
CA ASP A 15 31.64 13.97 0.67
C ASP A 15 31.00 12.70 1.23
N ARG A 16 31.74 12.05 2.16
CA ARG A 16 31.34 10.76 2.72
C ARG A 16 30.03 10.85 3.50
N SER A 17 29.76 11.96 4.18
CA SER A 17 28.55 12.15 4.98
C SER A 17 27.32 12.20 4.09
N GLU A 18 27.42 12.85 2.95
CA GLU A 18 26.33 12.93 1.97
C GLU A 18 26.09 11.60 1.25
N LEU A 19 27.16 10.87 0.90
CA LEU A 19 27.03 9.52 0.32
C LEU A 19 26.32 8.57 1.29
N VAL A 20 26.71 8.61 2.56
CA VAL A 20 26.05 7.81 3.62
C VAL A 20 24.58 8.19 3.72
N ALA A 21 24.26 9.47 3.77
CA ALA A 21 22.85 9.91 3.86
C ALA A 21 22.03 9.51 2.63
N LEU A 22 22.59 9.59 1.42
CA LEU A 22 21.87 9.32 0.19
C LEU A 22 21.74 7.83 -0.17
N LEU A 23 22.64 6.97 0.31
CA LEU A 23 22.65 5.54 0.00
C LEU A 23 22.33 4.66 1.19
N LEU A 24 22.98 4.90 2.32
CA LEU A 24 22.83 4.02 3.49
C LEU A 24 21.51 4.26 4.21
N MET A 25 21.09 5.52 4.35
CA MET A 25 19.86 5.84 5.07
C MET A 25 18.60 5.25 4.39
N PRO A 26 18.36 5.47 3.08
CA PRO A 26 17.25 4.80 2.42
C PRO A 26 17.34 3.28 2.48
N PHE A 27 18.53 2.71 2.35
CA PHE A 27 18.74 1.27 2.41
C PHE A 27 18.40 0.66 3.78
N ILE A 28 18.77 1.33 4.87
CA ILE A 28 18.38 0.90 6.23
C ILE A 28 16.88 1.01 6.42
N ILE A 29 16.27 2.12 5.99
CA ILE A 29 14.82 2.33 6.13
C ILE A 29 14.03 1.32 5.29
N MET A 30 14.50 0.97 4.07
CA MET A 30 13.93 -0.11 3.26
C MET A 30 13.88 -1.42 4.05
N GLY A 31 14.99 -1.80 4.69
CA GLY A 31 15.05 -3.01 5.50
C GLY A 31 14.10 -2.97 6.69
N ILE A 32 14.09 -1.87 7.44
CA ILE A 32 13.23 -1.73 8.63
C ILE A 32 11.75 -1.76 8.25
N LEU A 33 11.31 -0.92 7.30
CA LEU A 33 9.91 -0.84 6.92
C LEU A 33 9.45 -2.10 6.17
N GLY A 34 10.29 -2.62 5.26
CA GLY A 34 9.97 -3.82 4.51
C GLY A 34 9.78 -5.05 5.40
N THR A 35 10.57 -5.20 6.46
CA THR A 35 10.42 -6.32 7.40
C THR A 35 9.34 -6.07 8.45
N ALA A 36 9.25 -4.84 8.99
CA ALA A 36 8.28 -4.52 10.03
C ALA A 36 6.83 -4.51 9.53
N LEU A 37 6.61 -4.20 8.25
CA LEU A 37 5.29 -4.07 7.66
C LEU A 37 4.96 -5.21 6.67
N SER A 38 5.82 -6.23 6.55
CA SER A 38 5.53 -7.40 5.71
C SER A 38 4.26 -8.12 6.16
N GLY A 39 4.10 -8.37 7.45
CA GLY A 39 2.90 -9.00 8.00
C GLY A 39 1.60 -8.23 7.71
N VAL A 40 1.67 -6.89 7.70
CA VAL A 40 0.49 -6.04 7.43
C VAL A 40 0.14 -6.01 5.94
N MET A 41 1.14 -6.02 5.04
CA MET A 41 0.91 -5.86 3.59
C MET A 41 0.77 -7.18 2.83
N GLU A 42 1.40 -8.23 3.31
CA GLU A 42 1.41 -9.54 2.63
C GLU A 42 0.31 -10.46 3.16
N GLY A 43 -0.49 -9.96 4.13
CA GLY A 43 -1.48 -10.80 4.80
C GLY A 43 -0.80 -12.00 5.45
N ASP A 44 0.45 -11.82 5.92
CA ASP A 44 1.16 -12.89 6.62
C ASP A 44 0.43 -13.16 7.93
N THR A 45 -0.48 -14.11 7.85
CA THR A 45 -1.34 -14.57 8.93
C THR A 45 -0.55 -15.25 10.04
N SER A 46 0.72 -15.58 9.81
CA SER A 46 1.59 -16.23 10.78
C SER A 46 1.92 -15.37 12.02
N SER A 47 1.65 -14.06 11.95
CA SER A 47 1.79 -13.13 13.10
C SER A 47 0.45 -12.78 13.77
N ILE A 48 -0.67 -13.21 13.19
CA ILE A 48 -2.01 -13.01 13.72
C ILE A 48 -2.32 -14.23 14.59
N ASP A 49 -2.47 -14.00 15.87
CA ASP A 49 -2.85 -15.00 16.88
C ASP A 49 -4.07 -14.45 17.62
N ILE A 50 -5.26 -14.88 17.20
CA ILE A 50 -6.53 -14.43 17.77
C ILE A 50 -7.04 -15.51 18.71
N GLN A 51 -7.18 -15.19 19.97
CA GLN A 51 -7.80 -16.07 20.96
C GLN A 51 -9.29 -15.77 21.01
N LEU A 52 -10.12 -16.63 20.43
CA LEU A 52 -11.58 -16.50 20.37
C LEU A 52 -12.23 -17.44 21.36
N ALA A 53 -12.97 -16.88 22.31
CA ALA A 53 -13.87 -17.69 23.14
C ALA A 53 -15.25 -17.77 22.46
N VAL A 54 -15.80 -18.98 22.36
CA VAL A 54 -17.16 -19.21 21.84
C VAL A 54 -18.03 -19.65 22.98
N VAL A 55 -19.16 -18.95 23.16
CA VAL A 55 -20.21 -19.27 24.14
C VAL A 55 -21.41 -19.78 23.36
N GLU A 56 -21.78 -21.05 23.57
CA GLU A 56 -22.94 -21.67 22.97
C GLU A 56 -24.09 -21.71 23.98
N GLU A 57 -25.05 -20.77 23.87
CA GLU A 57 -26.31 -20.80 24.61
C GLU A 57 -27.42 -21.43 23.77
N ASP A 58 -27.17 -21.62 22.45
CA ASP A 58 -28.09 -22.22 21.50
C ASP A 58 -28.02 -23.74 21.52
N ALA A 59 -29.14 -24.39 21.68
CA ALA A 59 -29.29 -25.84 21.51
C ALA A 59 -29.59 -26.18 20.04
N GLN A 60 -28.57 -26.20 19.19
CA GLN A 60 -28.69 -26.34 17.73
C GLN A 60 -29.63 -27.46 17.27
N GLN A 61 -29.56 -28.65 17.90
CA GLN A 61 -30.41 -29.78 17.55
C GLN A 61 -31.89 -29.55 17.94
N GLU A 62 -32.14 -28.90 19.06
CA GLU A 62 -33.50 -28.53 19.50
C GLU A 62 -34.06 -27.44 18.58
N GLY A 63 -33.25 -26.45 18.18
CA GLY A 63 -33.62 -25.40 17.22
C GLY A 63 -34.01 -25.96 15.84
N ILE A 64 -33.23 -26.92 15.30
CA ILE A 64 -33.59 -27.61 14.04
C ILE A 64 -34.91 -28.39 14.21
N ALA A 65 -35.07 -29.11 15.30
CA ALA A 65 -36.32 -29.89 15.56
C ALA A 65 -37.53 -28.96 15.70
N ALA A 66 -37.40 -27.83 16.38
CA ALA A 66 -38.44 -26.83 16.51
C ALA A 66 -38.83 -26.22 15.16
N PHE A 67 -37.83 -25.87 14.34
CA PHE A 67 -38.03 -25.39 12.97
C PHE A 67 -38.79 -26.43 12.13
N GLN A 68 -38.38 -27.72 12.15
CA GLN A 68 -39.04 -28.79 11.40
C GLN A 68 -40.49 -29.02 11.89
N GLU A 69 -40.77 -28.86 13.18
CA GLU A 69 -42.13 -28.93 13.70
C GLU A 69 -42.96 -27.74 13.23
N GLN A 70 -42.40 -26.55 13.18
CA GLN A 70 -43.05 -25.36 12.65
C GLN A 70 -43.40 -25.50 11.19
N VAL A 71 -42.47 -26.01 10.35
CA VAL A 71 -42.70 -26.30 8.93
C VAL A 71 -43.87 -27.28 8.74
N ARG A 72 -43.93 -28.37 9.52
CA ARG A 72 -45.03 -29.33 9.50
C ARG A 72 -46.39 -28.68 9.84
N ASN A 73 -46.40 -27.73 10.77
CA ASN A 73 -47.59 -27.03 11.17
C ASN A 73 -48.03 -25.88 10.27
N SER A 74 -47.15 -25.46 9.33
CA SER A 74 -47.37 -24.32 8.43
C SER A 74 -48.27 -24.66 7.22
N GLY A 75 -48.57 -25.96 7.00
CA GLY A 75 -49.48 -26.41 5.94
C GLY A 75 -48.86 -26.35 4.54
N VAL A 76 -47.57 -26.34 4.41
CA VAL A 76 -46.85 -26.48 3.13
C VAL A 76 -47.07 -27.87 2.51
N PRO A 77 -46.94 -28.03 1.16
CA PRO A 77 -47.03 -29.34 0.52
C PRO A 77 -45.95 -30.30 1.05
N PRO A 78 -46.21 -31.63 1.14
CA PRO A 78 -45.27 -32.61 1.69
C PRO A 78 -43.90 -32.63 1.01
N GLU A 79 -43.84 -32.33 -0.29
CA GLU A 79 -42.56 -32.23 -1.04
C GLU A 79 -41.74 -31.05 -0.54
N ALA A 80 -42.36 -29.88 -0.32
CA ALA A 80 -41.69 -28.69 0.21
C ALA A 80 -41.31 -28.86 1.71
N GLU A 81 -42.08 -29.65 2.48
CA GLU A 81 -41.74 -29.98 3.87
C GLU A 81 -40.43 -30.78 3.93
N GLU A 82 -40.26 -31.79 3.06
CA GLU A 82 -39.04 -32.59 2.98
C GLU A 82 -37.83 -31.77 2.51
N GLU A 83 -38.02 -30.90 1.51
CA GLU A 83 -36.97 -29.99 1.04
C GLU A 83 -36.52 -28.98 2.11
N LEU A 84 -37.45 -28.35 2.82
CA LEU A 84 -37.14 -27.42 3.91
C LEU A 84 -36.46 -28.10 5.11
N ALA A 85 -36.90 -29.32 5.43
CA ALA A 85 -36.26 -30.10 6.50
C ALA A 85 -34.81 -30.46 6.15
N ALA A 86 -34.56 -30.86 4.92
CA ALA A 86 -33.20 -31.14 4.43
C ALA A 86 -32.34 -29.86 4.38
N ALA A 87 -32.90 -28.75 3.91
CA ALA A 87 -32.24 -27.45 3.89
C ALA A 87 -31.84 -27.01 5.32
N ALA A 88 -32.68 -27.19 6.32
CA ALA A 88 -32.37 -26.83 7.71
C ALA A 88 -31.16 -27.60 8.28
N GLU A 89 -30.97 -28.86 7.88
CA GLU A 89 -29.81 -29.62 8.28
C GLU A 89 -28.50 -29.16 7.60
N HIS A 90 -28.58 -28.74 6.36
CA HIS A 90 -27.41 -28.30 5.57
C HIS A 90 -27.05 -26.82 5.81
N MET A 91 -28.05 -25.97 5.98
CA MET A 91 -27.91 -24.52 6.15
C MET A 91 -27.98 -24.09 7.63
N ASN A 92 -27.59 -24.95 8.59
CA ASN A 92 -27.51 -24.56 9.99
C ASN A 92 -26.42 -23.47 10.16
N PRO A 93 -26.79 -22.21 10.49
CA PRO A 93 -25.88 -21.09 10.51
C PRO A 93 -24.79 -21.22 11.58
N ALA A 94 -25.10 -21.80 12.75
CA ALA A 94 -24.09 -22.05 13.78
C ALA A 94 -23.05 -23.09 13.32
N ARG A 95 -23.50 -24.15 12.63
CA ARG A 95 -22.58 -25.15 12.07
C ARG A 95 -21.75 -24.60 10.91
N LEU A 96 -22.32 -23.74 10.06
CA LEU A 96 -21.58 -23.09 8.97
C LEU A 96 -20.48 -22.19 9.52
N LEU A 97 -20.77 -21.40 10.55
CA LEU A 97 -19.78 -20.55 11.21
C LEU A 97 -18.68 -21.35 11.90
N ASN A 98 -19.05 -22.42 12.63
CA ASN A 98 -18.06 -23.30 13.24
C ASN A 98 -17.17 -23.98 12.19
N ASN A 99 -17.75 -24.49 11.09
CA ASN A 99 -16.96 -25.06 9.99
C ASN A 99 -16.00 -24.03 9.35
N MET A 100 -16.42 -22.80 9.22
CA MET A 100 -15.57 -21.71 8.72
C MET A 100 -14.41 -21.43 9.69
N LEU A 101 -14.66 -21.37 11.00
CA LEU A 101 -13.63 -21.16 12.01
C LEU A 101 -12.65 -22.34 12.14
N GLU A 102 -13.10 -23.56 11.80
CA GLU A 102 -12.27 -24.78 11.75
C GLU A 102 -11.52 -24.96 10.45
N ASP A 103 -11.67 -24.05 9.47
CA ASP A 103 -10.93 -24.10 8.22
C ASP A 103 -9.42 -24.08 8.49
N PRO A 104 -8.60 -24.90 7.79
CA PRO A 104 -7.15 -25.00 8.02
C PRO A 104 -6.44 -23.64 7.96
N GLU A 105 -6.84 -22.75 7.07
CA GLU A 105 -6.20 -21.43 6.92
C GLU A 105 -6.59 -20.48 8.06
N LEU A 106 -7.85 -20.53 8.53
CA LEU A 106 -8.31 -19.71 9.65
C LEU A 106 -7.87 -20.26 11.00
N SER A 107 -7.82 -21.58 11.16
CA SER A 107 -7.40 -22.24 12.42
C SER A 107 -5.92 -22.02 12.77
N GLU A 108 -5.07 -21.67 11.80
CA GLU A 108 -3.71 -21.21 12.06
C GLU A 108 -3.64 -19.82 12.69
N MET A 109 -4.69 -19.00 12.51
CA MET A 109 -4.75 -17.62 13.00
C MET A 109 -5.70 -17.44 14.18
N ILE A 110 -6.80 -18.21 14.22
CA ILE A 110 -7.87 -18.07 15.19
C ILE A 110 -7.94 -19.33 16.03
N HIS A 111 -7.57 -19.21 17.31
CA HIS A 111 -7.64 -20.29 18.26
C HIS A 111 -8.97 -20.24 19.00
N VAL A 112 -9.89 -21.13 18.61
CA VAL A 112 -11.25 -21.20 19.19
C VAL A 112 -11.23 -22.01 20.48
N GLN A 113 -11.83 -21.46 21.55
CA GLN A 113 -12.01 -22.13 22.82
C GLN A 113 -13.48 -22.00 23.25
N THR A 114 -14.17 -23.12 23.44
CA THR A 114 -15.53 -23.09 23.96
C THR A 114 -15.50 -22.87 25.48
N MET A 115 -16.23 -21.89 25.97
CA MET A 115 -16.30 -21.50 27.40
C MET A 115 -17.73 -21.25 27.85
N GLU A 116 -17.96 -21.28 29.15
CA GLU A 116 -19.20 -20.77 29.73
C GLU A 116 -19.21 -19.24 29.75
N GLN A 117 -20.36 -18.60 29.62
CA GLN A 117 -20.53 -17.15 29.50
C GLN A 117 -19.79 -16.36 30.60
N SER A 118 -19.85 -16.83 31.86
CA SER A 118 -19.17 -16.18 32.97
C SER A 118 -17.63 -16.19 32.84
N ASP A 119 -17.09 -17.30 32.36
CA ASP A 119 -15.65 -17.52 32.23
C ASP A 119 -15.11 -16.75 30.99
N ALA A 120 -15.85 -16.76 29.88
CA ALA A 120 -15.52 -16.01 28.68
C ALA A 120 -15.49 -14.49 28.94
N GLN A 121 -16.50 -13.97 29.70
CA GLN A 121 -16.50 -12.55 30.10
C GLN A 121 -15.34 -12.19 31.04
N ALA A 122 -14.92 -13.10 31.89
CA ALA A 122 -13.77 -12.88 32.77
C ALA A 122 -12.50 -12.92 31.96
N ALA A 123 -12.33 -13.85 31.02
CA ALA A 123 -11.16 -14.01 30.17
C ALA A 123 -10.95 -12.78 29.26
N VAL A 124 -12.01 -12.24 28.63
CA VAL A 124 -11.87 -11.04 27.77
C VAL A 124 -11.49 -9.80 28.60
N ARG A 125 -12.01 -9.67 29.83
CA ARG A 125 -11.63 -8.56 30.73
C ARG A 125 -10.20 -8.69 31.26
N ALA A 126 -9.70 -9.89 31.39
CA ALA A 126 -8.33 -10.17 31.81
C ALA A 126 -7.34 -10.01 30.63
N GLY A 127 -7.82 -9.99 29.38
CA GLY A 127 -6.99 -9.98 28.17
C GLY A 127 -6.43 -11.37 27.83
N ASP A 128 -7.01 -12.44 28.38
CA ASP A 128 -6.61 -13.82 28.08
C ASP A 128 -7.20 -14.29 26.74
N VAL A 129 -8.29 -13.65 26.26
CA VAL A 129 -8.90 -13.81 24.94
C VAL A 129 -9.14 -12.45 24.31
N ASP A 130 -9.01 -12.37 22.97
CA ASP A 130 -9.19 -11.13 22.21
C ASP A 130 -10.68 -10.80 22.03
N ALA A 131 -11.50 -11.83 21.83
CA ALA A 131 -12.94 -11.69 21.59
C ALA A 131 -13.74 -12.86 22.16
N VAL A 132 -15.01 -12.60 22.45
CA VAL A 132 -16.01 -13.60 22.82
C VAL A 132 -17.16 -13.52 21.83
N LEU A 133 -17.43 -14.62 21.17
CA LEU A 133 -18.59 -14.79 20.27
C LEU A 133 -19.66 -15.59 20.99
N THR A 134 -20.84 -15.01 21.13
CA THR A 134 -22.00 -15.68 21.79
C THR A 134 -23.05 -16.00 20.76
N PHE A 135 -23.48 -17.28 20.74
CA PHE A 135 -24.69 -17.74 20.07
C PHE A 135 -25.83 -17.67 21.10
N PRO A 136 -26.76 -16.72 20.98
CA PRO A 136 -27.85 -16.58 21.96
C PRO A 136 -28.84 -17.75 21.91
N GLU A 137 -29.65 -17.91 22.95
CA GLU A 137 -30.73 -18.91 22.99
C GLU A 137 -31.64 -18.79 21.75
N HIS A 138 -32.01 -19.91 21.14
CA HIS A 138 -32.85 -20.01 19.94
C HIS A 138 -32.23 -19.44 18.65
N PHE A 139 -30.91 -19.17 18.62
CA PHE A 139 -30.24 -18.61 17.43
C PHE A 139 -30.51 -19.43 16.16
N THR A 140 -30.38 -20.76 16.23
CA THR A 140 -30.60 -21.67 15.11
C THR A 140 -32.05 -21.64 14.62
N GLU A 141 -33.03 -21.69 15.52
CA GLU A 141 -34.46 -21.68 15.17
C GLU A 141 -34.86 -20.36 14.50
N ASP A 142 -34.52 -19.22 15.12
CA ASP A 142 -34.91 -17.90 14.65
C ASP A 142 -34.25 -17.57 13.30
N THR A 143 -32.99 -17.93 13.13
CA THR A 143 -32.27 -17.69 11.89
C THR A 143 -32.82 -18.59 10.75
N LEU A 144 -33.07 -19.87 10.98
CA LEU A 144 -33.67 -20.77 9.99
C LEU A 144 -35.08 -20.30 9.60
N ASN A 145 -35.89 -19.81 10.56
CA ASN A 145 -37.21 -19.24 10.26
C ASN A 145 -37.11 -18.00 9.36
N ALA A 146 -36.18 -17.12 9.64
CA ALA A 146 -35.96 -15.91 8.81
C ALA A 146 -35.45 -16.28 7.43
N MET A 147 -34.48 -17.19 7.34
CA MET A 147 -33.84 -17.59 6.08
C MET A 147 -34.74 -18.40 5.14
N LEU A 148 -35.40 -19.44 5.68
CA LEU A 148 -36.13 -20.42 4.88
C LEU A 148 -37.63 -20.16 4.79
N MET A 149 -38.22 -19.55 5.79
CA MET A 149 -39.66 -19.24 5.83
C MET A 149 -39.97 -17.77 5.61
N ASN A 150 -38.96 -16.91 5.53
CA ASN A 150 -39.09 -15.44 5.51
C ASN A 150 -40.00 -14.93 6.65
N ASN A 151 -39.88 -15.55 7.81
CA ASN A 151 -40.66 -15.29 8.99
C ASN A 151 -39.75 -14.90 10.16
N GLY A 152 -39.99 -13.73 10.76
CA GLY A 152 -39.14 -13.17 11.81
C GLY A 152 -38.01 -12.29 11.29
N ASN A 153 -37.19 -11.81 12.23
CA ASN A 153 -36.05 -10.91 11.91
C ASN A 153 -34.68 -11.64 11.98
N GLY A 154 -34.68 -12.97 12.21
CA GLY A 154 -33.48 -13.72 12.54
C GLY A 154 -33.01 -13.45 13.97
N SER A 155 -31.79 -13.88 14.26
CA SER A 155 -31.13 -13.66 15.53
C SER A 155 -29.85 -12.92 15.34
N GLU A 156 -29.38 -12.18 16.36
CA GLU A 156 -28.16 -11.39 16.32
C GLU A 156 -27.02 -12.17 17.00
N LEU A 157 -25.84 -12.20 16.37
CA LEU A 157 -24.61 -12.69 16.99
C LEU A 157 -24.03 -11.58 17.87
N GLU A 158 -23.65 -11.93 19.11
CA GLU A 158 -22.98 -10.98 20.00
C GLU A 158 -21.46 -11.18 19.96
N LEU A 159 -20.73 -10.13 19.61
CA LEU A 159 -19.27 -10.09 19.69
C LEU A 159 -18.83 -9.12 20.79
N LEU A 160 -18.22 -9.65 21.84
CA LEU A 160 -17.60 -8.85 22.90
C LEU A 160 -16.07 -8.87 22.70
N VAL A 161 -15.46 -7.70 22.63
CA VAL A 161 -14.02 -7.56 22.32
C VAL A 161 -13.26 -6.99 23.51
N SER A 162 -11.98 -7.34 23.62
CA SER A 162 -11.10 -6.85 24.70
C SER A 162 -10.62 -5.43 24.45
N ASP A 163 -10.33 -5.07 23.19
CA ASP A 163 -9.84 -3.75 22.75
C ASP A 163 -10.40 -3.42 21.37
N GLU A 164 -11.29 -2.42 21.29
CA GLU A 164 -11.91 -1.94 20.03
C GLU A 164 -10.90 -1.43 18.98
N GLY A 165 -9.69 -1.08 19.40
CA GLY A 165 -8.64 -0.54 18.52
C GLY A 165 -7.63 -1.59 18.04
N SER A 166 -7.77 -2.86 18.40
CA SER A 166 -6.83 -3.90 18.02
C SER A 166 -7.07 -4.41 16.59
N ILE A 167 -6.00 -4.84 15.93
CA ILE A 167 -6.07 -5.47 14.60
C ILE A 167 -6.87 -6.77 14.69
N ASN A 168 -6.68 -7.56 15.74
CA ASN A 168 -7.39 -8.81 15.99
C ASN A 168 -8.92 -8.59 16.06
N THR A 169 -9.35 -7.54 16.74
CA THR A 169 -10.78 -7.15 16.81
C THR A 169 -11.34 -6.79 15.44
N THR A 170 -10.61 -5.94 14.67
CA THR A 170 -11.05 -5.54 13.34
C THR A 170 -11.19 -6.73 12.40
N ILE A 171 -10.25 -7.68 12.44
CA ILE A 171 -10.31 -8.90 11.63
C ILE A 171 -11.54 -9.75 12.02
N MET A 172 -11.83 -9.91 13.31
CA MET A 172 -12.99 -10.66 13.77
C MET A 172 -14.31 -9.98 13.38
N GLU A 173 -14.40 -8.67 13.49
CA GLU A 173 -15.57 -7.89 13.06
C GLU A 173 -15.81 -8.03 11.55
N ASP A 174 -14.78 -7.86 10.73
CA ASP A 174 -14.85 -7.98 9.26
C ASP A 174 -15.24 -9.41 8.84
N LEU A 175 -14.68 -10.43 9.50
CA LEU A 175 -14.96 -11.83 9.23
C LEU A 175 -16.42 -12.17 9.54
N LEU A 176 -16.92 -11.76 10.71
CA LEU A 176 -18.31 -12.00 11.11
C LEU A 176 -19.30 -11.18 10.28
N ALA A 177 -18.97 -9.94 9.94
CA ALA A 177 -19.77 -9.13 9.03
C ALA A 177 -19.86 -9.79 7.65
N GLY A 178 -18.74 -10.25 7.09
CA GLY A 178 -18.72 -10.98 5.82
C GLY A 178 -19.56 -12.27 5.87
N PHE A 179 -19.49 -13.02 6.96
CA PHE A 179 -20.30 -14.21 7.16
C PHE A 179 -21.82 -13.89 7.20
N THR A 180 -22.22 -12.90 7.98
CA THR A 180 -23.63 -12.50 8.10
C THR A 180 -24.17 -11.90 6.80
N ASP A 181 -23.37 -11.11 6.05
CA ASP A 181 -23.75 -10.56 4.76
C ASP A 181 -23.95 -11.66 3.71
N ASN A 182 -23.10 -12.69 3.70
CA ASN A 182 -23.26 -13.85 2.83
C ASN A 182 -24.52 -14.65 3.15
N LEU A 183 -24.79 -14.95 4.43
CA LEU A 183 -26.01 -15.61 4.83
C LEU A 183 -27.27 -14.83 4.44
N ASN A 184 -27.25 -13.51 4.62
CA ASN A 184 -28.35 -12.63 4.23
C ASN A 184 -28.54 -12.61 2.71
N ALA A 185 -27.45 -12.60 1.93
CA ALA A 185 -27.52 -12.65 0.47
C ALA A 185 -28.07 -13.99 -0.03
N GLU A 186 -27.67 -15.11 0.53
CA GLU A 186 -28.21 -16.44 0.22
C GLU A 186 -29.70 -16.55 0.54
N SER A 187 -30.09 -16.05 1.71
CA SER A 187 -31.49 -15.99 2.11
C SER A 187 -32.34 -15.19 1.11
N ALA A 188 -31.83 -14.04 0.69
CA ALA A 188 -32.50 -13.18 -0.29
C ALA A 188 -32.62 -13.86 -1.67
N ILE A 189 -31.60 -14.59 -2.12
CA ILE A 189 -31.60 -15.36 -3.36
C ILE A 189 -32.60 -16.53 -3.28
N ALA A 190 -32.60 -17.25 -2.18
CA ALA A 190 -33.54 -18.35 -1.93
C ALA A 190 -34.99 -17.83 -1.93
N ALA A 191 -35.28 -16.73 -1.24
CA ALA A 191 -36.57 -16.08 -1.21
C ALA A 191 -37.03 -15.57 -2.59
N ALA A 192 -36.13 -15.13 -3.46
CA ALA A 192 -36.41 -14.68 -4.82
C ALA A 192 -36.69 -15.84 -5.81
N GLY A 193 -36.61 -17.12 -5.39
CA GLY A 193 -36.84 -18.28 -6.24
C GLY A 193 -35.76 -18.52 -7.30
N ALA A 194 -34.57 -17.91 -7.13
CA ALA A 194 -33.43 -18.03 -8.04
C ALA A 194 -32.48 -19.18 -7.66
N GLY A 195 -32.86 -20.04 -6.72
CA GLY A 195 -32.09 -21.19 -6.26
C GLY A 195 -32.01 -22.28 -7.32
N GLY A 196 -30.97 -22.25 -8.15
CA GLY A 196 -30.55 -23.39 -8.97
C GLY A 196 -29.43 -24.14 -8.28
N GLU A 197 -29.25 -25.43 -8.64
CA GLU A 197 -28.23 -26.36 -8.10
C GLU A 197 -26.77 -25.89 -8.12
N GLU A 198 -26.48 -24.65 -8.50
CA GLU A 198 -25.14 -24.04 -8.54
C GLU A 198 -24.78 -23.21 -7.29
N ALA A 199 -25.69 -23.10 -6.30
CA ALA A 199 -25.43 -22.36 -5.04
C ALA A 199 -24.57 -23.13 -4.02
N ALA A 200 -24.09 -24.32 -4.35
CA ALA A 200 -23.45 -25.25 -3.40
C ALA A 200 -21.91 -25.14 -3.30
N SER A 201 -21.30 -24.08 -3.80
CA SER A 201 -19.89 -23.82 -3.56
C SER A 201 -19.64 -22.32 -3.36
N ILE A 202 -20.08 -21.79 -2.24
CA ILE A 202 -19.56 -20.51 -1.78
C ILE A 202 -18.24 -20.84 -1.06
N GLU A 203 -17.15 -20.58 -1.74
CA GLU A 203 -15.84 -20.41 -1.09
C GLU A 203 -15.95 -19.14 -0.26
N ILE A 204 -16.26 -19.30 1.04
CA ILE A 204 -16.30 -18.22 2.01
C ILE A 204 -14.85 -17.87 2.30
N GLY A 205 -14.40 -16.70 1.81
CA GLY A 205 -13.16 -16.10 2.28
C GLY A 205 -11.88 -16.44 1.52
N GLY A 206 -11.96 -16.61 0.21
CA GLY A 206 -10.80 -16.40 -0.65
C GLY A 206 -10.85 -14.99 -1.23
N THR A 207 -9.86 -14.17 -1.02
CA THR A 207 -9.63 -13.02 -1.88
C THR A 207 -9.21 -13.57 -3.23
N GLU A 208 -10.19 -13.94 -4.06
CA GLU A 208 -9.90 -14.18 -5.47
C GLU A 208 -9.49 -12.83 -6.04
N THR A 209 -8.20 -12.57 -5.99
CA THR A 209 -7.62 -11.45 -6.71
C THR A 209 -7.84 -11.75 -8.19
N LEU A 210 -8.92 -11.22 -8.77
CA LEU A 210 -9.17 -11.22 -10.21
C LEU A 210 -8.09 -10.41 -10.98
N SER A 211 -7.01 -10.07 -10.30
CA SER A 211 -5.82 -9.46 -10.88
C SER A 211 -4.95 -10.56 -11.46
N GLN A 212 -4.79 -10.58 -12.78
CA GLN A 212 -3.80 -11.40 -13.48
C GLN A 212 -2.35 -10.99 -13.12
N ASN A 213 -2.17 -10.08 -12.17
CA ASN A 213 -0.90 -9.47 -11.82
C ASN A 213 -0.50 -9.87 -10.39
N GLU A 214 0.76 -10.19 -10.21
CA GLU A 214 1.30 -10.57 -8.91
C GLU A 214 1.16 -9.44 -7.88
N PRO A 215 0.78 -9.75 -6.63
CA PRO A 215 0.74 -8.77 -5.57
C PRO A 215 2.16 -8.24 -5.27
N VAL A 216 2.26 -6.96 -4.96
CA VAL A 216 3.54 -6.33 -4.61
C VAL A 216 3.86 -6.60 -3.15
N SER A 217 4.99 -7.25 -2.87
CA SER A 217 5.39 -7.50 -1.49
C SER A 217 5.75 -6.20 -0.75
N ALA A 218 5.62 -6.20 0.58
CA ALA A 218 6.00 -5.07 1.42
C ALA A 218 7.45 -4.64 1.16
N MET A 219 8.36 -5.61 1.03
CA MET A 219 9.76 -5.34 0.76
C MET A 219 9.97 -4.68 -0.61
N GLN A 220 9.24 -5.08 -1.64
CA GLN A 220 9.25 -4.44 -2.97
C GLN A 220 8.71 -3.01 -2.87
N TYR A 221 7.56 -2.83 -2.20
CA TYR A 221 6.91 -1.54 -2.03
C TYR A 221 7.82 -0.52 -1.34
N TYR A 222 8.39 -0.86 -0.18
CA TYR A 222 9.27 0.05 0.56
C TYR A 222 10.63 0.24 -0.10
N SER A 223 11.13 -0.74 -0.86
CA SER A 223 12.32 -0.56 -1.68
C SER A 223 12.11 0.50 -2.76
N ILE A 224 10.97 0.48 -3.43
CA ILE A 224 10.59 1.49 -4.42
C ILE A 224 10.36 2.83 -3.74
N GLY A 225 9.53 2.86 -2.69
CA GLY A 225 9.12 4.08 -1.99
C GLY A 225 10.31 4.89 -1.46
N MET A 226 11.23 4.21 -0.78
CA MET A 226 12.41 4.87 -0.24
C MET A 226 13.38 5.31 -1.35
N ALA A 227 13.60 4.50 -2.38
CA ALA A 227 14.46 4.89 -3.50
C ALA A 227 13.93 6.15 -4.20
N VAL A 228 12.63 6.20 -4.49
CA VAL A 228 11.97 7.32 -5.17
C VAL A 228 11.93 8.58 -4.30
N MET A 229 11.71 8.45 -3.00
CA MET A 229 11.76 9.58 -2.07
C MET A 229 13.18 10.14 -1.96
N PHE A 230 14.15 9.28 -1.65
CA PHE A 230 15.52 9.73 -1.34
C PHE A 230 16.27 10.25 -2.57
N VAL A 231 15.92 9.85 -3.79
CA VAL A 231 16.53 10.39 -5.00
C VAL A 231 16.23 11.89 -5.19
N LEU A 232 15.11 12.39 -4.67
CA LEU A 232 14.78 13.82 -4.73
C LEU A 232 15.74 14.68 -3.91
N TYR A 233 16.36 14.15 -2.86
CA TYR A 233 17.38 14.86 -2.08
C TYR A 233 18.61 15.24 -2.92
N VAL A 234 18.94 14.47 -3.98
CA VAL A 234 20.04 14.81 -4.90
C VAL A 234 19.84 16.18 -5.52
N ALA A 235 18.60 16.54 -5.86
CA ALA A 235 18.30 17.85 -6.43
C ALA A 235 18.66 19.00 -5.48
N GLY A 236 18.29 18.89 -4.21
CA GLY A 236 18.61 19.87 -3.18
C GLY A 236 20.11 19.94 -2.88
N THR A 237 20.75 18.78 -2.73
CA THR A 237 22.19 18.66 -2.51
C THR A 237 23.04 19.36 -3.59
N ILE A 238 22.75 19.10 -4.85
CA ILE A 238 23.50 19.72 -5.97
C ILE A 238 23.22 21.23 -6.04
N ALA A 239 22.01 21.66 -5.74
CA ALA A 239 21.67 23.08 -5.70
C ALA A 239 22.37 23.81 -4.52
N SER A 240 22.44 23.21 -3.35
CA SER A 240 23.21 23.71 -2.20
C SER A 240 24.69 23.82 -2.52
N LYS A 241 25.28 22.78 -3.16
CA LYS A 241 26.68 22.85 -3.63
C LYS A 241 26.91 23.94 -4.67
N ALA A 242 25.96 24.17 -5.57
CA ALA A 242 26.05 25.28 -6.53
C ALA A 242 26.00 26.66 -5.85
N PHE A 243 25.24 26.80 -4.77
CA PHE A 243 25.25 28.00 -3.92
C PHE A 243 26.62 28.23 -3.27
N VAL A 244 27.20 27.17 -2.68
CA VAL A 244 28.57 27.22 -2.11
C VAL A 244 29.60 27.60 -3.18
N GLU A 245 29.48 27.04 -4.39
CA GLU A 245 30.36 27.42 -5.54
C GLU A 245 30.24 28.92 -5.86
N LYS A 246 29.03 29.52 -5.73
CA LYS A 246 28.84 30.95 -5.93
C LYS A 246 29.48 31.76 -4.80
N GLN A 247 29.29 31.38 -3.53
CA GLN A 247 29.90 32.03 -2.39
C GLN A 247 31.44 32.04 -2.47
N GLN A 248 32.03 30.90 -2.90
CA GLN A 248 33.48 30.75 -3.10
C GLN A 248 33.99 31.35 -4.39
N GLN A 249 33.17 32.13 -5.11
CA GLN A 249 33.50 32.77 -6.37
C GLN A 249 33.88 31.79 -7.50
N VAL A 250 33.71 30.51 -7.35
CA VAL A 250 33.98 29.49 -8.38
C VAL A 250 33.06 29.69 -9.58
N TYR A 251 31.76 29.94 -9.33
CA TYR A 251 30.76 30.25 -10.36
C TYR A 251 31.23 31.46 -11.21
N ASN A 252 31.62 32.56 -10.55
CA ASN A 252 32.05 33.79 -11.23
C ASN A 252 33.29 33.56 -12.09
N ARG A 253 34.26 32.77 -11.60
CA ARG A 253 35.45 32.40 -12.38
C ARG A 253 35.11 31.58 -13.63
N ILE A 254 34.15 30.64 -13.53
CA ILE A 254 33.65 29.86 -14.64
C ILE A 254 32.99 30.76 -15.70
N ILE A 255 32.21 31.75 -15.30
CA ILE A 255 31.55 32.66 -16.22
C ILE A 255 32.58 33.64 -16.87
N LEU A 256 33.56 34.10 -16.10
CA LEU A 256 34.61 34.96 -16.58
C LEU A 256 35.54 34.26 -17.62
N SER A 257 35.69 32.94 -17.50
CA SER A 257 36.42 32.14 -18.50
C SER A 257 35.72 32.02 -19.86
N GLY A 258 34.62 32.74 -20.09
CA GLY A 258 33.87 32.74 -21.35
C GLY A 258 32.79 31.66 -21.45
N THR A 259 32.59 30.88 -20.39
CA THR A 259 31.51 29.84 -20.37
C THR A 259 30.15 30.52 -20.36
N LYS A 260 29.27 30.17 -21.30
CA LYS A 260 27.88 30.68 -21.34
C LYS A 260 27.12 30.18 -20.14
N THR A 261 26.34 31.04 -19.50
CA THR A 261 25.56 30.76 -18.29
C THR A 261 24.64 29.54 -18.43
N TRP A 262 23.96 29.39 -19.58
CA TRP A 262 23.12 28.22 -19.85
C TRP A 262 23.90 26.90 -19.89
N LYS A 263 25.22 26.90 -20.29
CA LYS A 263 26.07 25.70 -20.28
C LYS A 263 26.38 25.23 -18.85
N TYR A 264 26.51 26.17 -17.91
CA TYR A 264 26.69 25.86 -16.51
C TYR A 264 25.41 25.18 -15.94
N LEU A 265 24.24 25.82 -16.18
CA LEU A 265 22.97 25.29 -15.75
C LEU A 265 22.68 23.90 -16.34
N ALA A 266 22.83 23.74 -17.66
CA ALA A 266 22.67 22.44 -18.31
C ALA A 266 23.66 21.40 -17.78
N GLY A 267 24.88 21.82 -17.41
CA GLY A 267 25.84 20.95 -16.73
C GLY A 267 25.33 20.46 -15.37
N LYS A 268 24.73 21.34 -14.59
CA LYS A 268 24.11 20.98 -13.29
C LYS A 268 22.91 20.03 -13.46
N ILE A 269 22.03 20.28 -14.43
CA ILE A 269 20.91 19.39 -14.75
C ILE A 269 21.41 17.98 -15.09
N ILE A 270 22.39 17.89 -16.00
CA ILE A 270 22.91 16.59 -16.44
C ILE A 270 23.68 15.89 -15.31
N SER A 271 24.48 16.59 -14.52
CA SER A 271 25.19 15.97 -13.41
C SER A 271 24.25 15.47 -12.33
N THR A 272 23.20 16.23 -11.99
CA THR A 272 22.16 15.81 -11.07
C THR A 272 21.43 14.56 -11.58
N ALA A 273 21.03 14.56 -12.86
CA ALA A 273 20.35 13.41 -13.47
C ALA A 273 21.21 12.14 -13.46
N VAL A 274 22.50 12.26 -13.81
CA VAL A 274 23.41 11.10 -13.80
C VAL A 274 23.61 10.57 -12.37
N ILE A 275 23.78 11.45 -11.39
CA ILE A 275 23.94 11.05 -9.99
C ILE A 275 22.67 10.38 -9.46
N ALA A 276 21.49 10.95 -9.75
CA ALA A 276 20.20 10.37 -9.40
C ALA A 276 20.00 8.98 -10.02
N PHE A 277 20.34 8.82 -11.29
CA PHE A 277 20.26 7.53 -12.00
C PHE A 277 21.18 6.48 -11.37
N VAL A 278 22.41 6.85 -11.06
CA VAL A 278 23.37 5.96 -10.40
C VAL A 278 22.88 5.57 -9.00
N GLN A 279 22.34 6.53 -8.23
CA GLN A 279 21.79 6.26 -6.90
C GLN A 279 20.63 5.25 -6.97
N LEU A 280 19.63 5.48 -7.83
CA LEU A 280 18.50 4.55 -8.00
C LEU A 280 18.99 3.16 -8.39
N THR A 281 19.90 3.07 -9.35
CA THR A 281 20.47 1.80 -9.82
C THR A 281 21.17 1.06 -8.66
N ILE A 282 21.98 1.75 -7.87
CA ILE A 282 22.66 1.16 -6.72
C ILE A 282 21.66 0.68 -5.67
N LEU A 283 20.65 1.49 -5.32
CA LEU A 283 19.64 1.14 -4.33
C LEU A 283 18.83 -0.10 -4.74
N PHE A 284 18.37 -0.16 -6.00
CA PHE A 284 17.62 -1.33 -6.49
C PHE A 284 18.48 -2.59 -6.58
N ILE A 285 19.74 -2.48 -7.02
CA ILE A 285 20.66 -3.63 -7.04
C ILE A 285 20.95 -4.10 -5.61
N LEU A 286 21.22 -3.20 -4.65
CA LEU A 286 21.45 -3.57 -3.26
C LEU A 286 20.22 -4.21 -2.64
N SER A 287 19.02 -3.68 -2.91
CA SER A 287 17.76 -4.24 -2.43
C SER A 287 17.55 -5.66 -2.98
N ALA A 288 17.78 -5.87 -4.28
CA ALA A 288 17.66 -7.19 -4.90
C ALA A 288 18.69 -8.20 -4.35
N LEU A 289 19.92 -7.76 -4.07
CA LEU A 289 20.98 -8.65 -3.57
C LEU A 289 20.82 -9.01 -2.08
N VAL A 290 20.44 -8.04 -1.25
CA VAL A 290 20.40 -8.21 0.20
C VAL A 290 19.04 -8.69 0.68
N PHE A 291 17.97 -8.09 0.19
CA PHE A 291 16.60 -8.40 0.60
C PHE A 291 15.86 -9.33 -0.38
N ARG A 292 16.50 -9.69 -1.51
CA ARG A 292 15.91 -10.52 -2.56
C ARG A 292 14.55 -9.98 -3.08
N THR A 293 14.41 -8.67 -3.09
CA THR A 293 13.16 -7.98 -3.46
C THR A 293 12.77 -8.17 -4.92
N PHE A 294 13.73 -8.32 -5.82
CA PHE A 294 13.51 -8.43 -7.26
C PHE A 294 14.29 -9.59 -7.84
N GLU A 295 13.70 -10.27 -8.82
CA GLU A 295 14.39 -11.33 -9.52
C GLU A 295 15.58 -10.80 -10.34
N LEU A 296 16.76 -11.34 -10.07
CA LEU A 296 17.99 -10.94 -10.76
C LEU A 296 18.12 -11.56 -12.16
N THR A 297 17.33 -12.59 -12.47
CA THR A 297 17.44 -13.40 -13.69
C THR A 297 16.76 -12.78 -14.90
N SER A 298 15.74 -11.95 -14.71
CA SER A 298 14.97 -11.37 -15.80
C SER A 298 15.63 -10.09 -16.36
N PHE A 299 16.32 -10.19 -17.50
CA PHE A 299 16.90 -9.04 -18.18
C PHE A 299 15.85 -8.02 -18.64
N SER A 300 14.68 -8.49 -19.08
CA SER A 300 13.57 -7.63 -19.50
C SER A 300 13.04 -6.78 -18.33
N PHE A 301 12.92 -7.36 -17.14
CA PHE A 301 12.51 -6.65 -15.95
C PHE A 301 13.45 -5.46 -15.64
N TRP A 302 14.77 -5.69 -15.68
CA TRP A 302 15.76 -4.66 -15.38
C TRP A 302 15.81 -3.54 -16.42
N ILE A 303 15.50 -3.83 -17.71
CA ILE A 303 15.36 -2.78 -18.72
C ILE A 303 14.24 -1.80 -18.33
N GLY A 304 13.10 -2.29 -17.87
CA GLY A 304 11.99 -1.44 -17.42
C GLY A 304 12.36 -0.63 -16.19
N MET A 305 12.92 -1.28 -15.16
CA MET A 305 13.39 -0.59 -13.95
C MET A 305 14.38 0.54 -14.28
N LEU A 306 15.36 0.29 -15.14
CA LEU A 306 16.34 1.29 -15.58
C LEU A 306 15.70 2.36 -16.47
N GLY A 307 14.72 2.01 -17.31
CA GLY A 307 13.97 2.95 -18.13
C GLY A 307 13.19 3.96 -17.28
N ILE A 308 12.42 3.49 -16.30
CA ILE A 308 11.69 4.34 -15.34
C ILE A 308 12.69 5.19 -14.54
N SER A 309 13.80 4.58 -14.06
CA SER A 309 14.87 5.28 -13.36
C SER A 309 15.47 6.41 -14.18
N ALA A 310 15.65 6.23 -15.48
CA ALA A 310 16.19 7.26 -16.36
C ALA A 310 15.24 8.46 -16.49
N VAL A 311 13.93 8.20 -16.65
CA VAL A 311 12.91 9.27 -16.73
C VAL A 311 12.85 10.05 -15.42
N LEU A 312 12.79 9.36 -14.28
CA LEU A 312 12.80 9.99 -12.96
C LEU A 312 14.09 10.78 -12.70
N ALA A 313 15.24 10.23 -13.07
CA ALA A 313 16.52 10.91 -12.92
C ALA A 313 16.59 12.21 -13.72
N VAL A 314 16.02 12.25 -14.94
CA VAL A 314 15.90 13.49 -15.72
C VAL A 314 15.01 14.50 -15.00
N CYS A 315 13.90 14.06 -14.40
CA CYS A 315 13.03 14.91 -13.60
C CYS A 315 13.78 15.52 -12.41
N VAL A 316 14.47 14.70 -11.63
CA VAL A 316 15.31 15.13 -10.50
C VAL A 316 16.39 16.11 -10.97
N GLY A 317 16.98 15.85 -12.14
CA GLY A 317 17.94 16.76 -12.78
C GLY A 317 17.33 18.14 -13.08
N CYS A 318 16.14 18.19 -13.66
CA CYS A 318 15.42 19.43 -13.97
C CYS A 318 15.03 20.21 -12.70
N ILE A 319 14.56 19.50 -11.65
CA ILE A 319 14.28 20.09 -10.33
C ILE A 319 15.58 20.65 -9.72
N GLY A 320 16.67 19.89 -9.74
CA GLY A 320 17.98 20.35 -9.27
C GLY A 320 18.48 21.60 -10.02
N GLY A 321 18.23 21.66 -11.34
CA GLY A 321 18.47 22.86 -12.15
C GLY A 321 17.62 24.07 -11.73
N LEU A 322 16.33 23.84 -11.42
CA LEU A 322 15.44 24.88 -10.93
C LEU A 322 15.89 25.42 -9.56
N LEU A 323 16.18 24.54 -8.61
CA LEU A 323 16.69 24.90 -7.30
C LEU A 323 18.03 25.63 -7.40
N THR A 324 18.94 25.16 -8.26
CA THR A 324 20.21 25.85 -8.56
C THR A 324 19.97 27.28 -9.10
N SER A 325 18.99 27.43 -9.99
CA SER A 325 18.63 28.73 -10.56
C SER A 325 18.12 29.70 -9.49
N LEU A 326 17.27 29.20 -8.61
CA LEU A 326 16.73 29.96 -7.46
C LEU A 326 17.87 30.34 -6.50
N SER A 327 18.67 29.38 -6.05
CA SER A 327 19.76 29.63 -5.08
C SER A 327 20.80 30.61 -5.62
N ILE A 328 21.14 30.55 -6.90
CA ILE A 328 22.05 31.51 -7.52
C ILE A 328 21.39 32.89 -7.65
N ARG A 329 20.09 32.96 -7.99
CA ARG A 329 19.38 34.24 -8.16
C ARG A 329 19.14 34.96 -6.85
N THR A 330 18.70 34.25 -5.82
CA THR A 330 18.37 34.82 -4.49
C THR A 330 19.59 34.97 -3.59
N GLU A 331 20.74 34.46 -3.98
CA GLU A 331 21.96 34.38 -3.16
C GLU A 331 21.74 33.71 -1.81
N SER A 332 20.85 32.73 -1.77
CA SER A 332 20.42 32.02 -0.56
C SER A 332 20.23 30.53 -0.85
N ASP A 333 20.52 29.69 0.13
CA ASP A 333 20.25 28.25 0.09
C ASP A 333 18.85 27.86 0.60
N THR A 334 18.03 28.85 0.96
CA THR A 334 16.70 28.62 1.53
C THR A 334 15.81 27.75 0.62
N ALA A 335 15.87 27.95 -0.70
CA ALA A 335 15.07 27.18 -1.64
C ALA A 335 15.41 25.67 -1.60
N SER A 336 16.72 25.33 -1.53
CA SER A 336 17.16 23.95 -1.41
C SER A 336 16.78 23.36 -0.05
N GLY A 337 16.92 24.12 1.03
CA GLY A 337 16.53 23.69 2.38
C GLY A 337 15.04 23.44 2.54
N VAL A 338 14.18 24.33 2.01
CA VAL A 338 12.72 24.15 2.01
C VAL A 338 12.33 22.94 1.16
N PHE A 339 12.97 22.76 0.00
CA PHE A 339 12.70 21.62 -0.86
C PHE A 339 13.02 20.31 -0.14
N THR A 340 14.20 20.16 0.41
CA THR A 340 14.63 18.93 1.10
C THR A 340 13.91 18.70 2.42
N GLY A 341 13.69 19.74 3.22
CA GLY A 341 13.08 19.60 4.55
C GLY A 341 11.55 19.50 4.55
N VAL A 342 10.87 20.07 3.57
CA VAL A 342 9.40 20.15 3.56
C VAL A 342 8.81 19.49 2.31
N ILE A 343 9.23 19.92 1.10
CA ILE A 343 8.55 19.50 -0.14
C ILE A 343 8.76 18.01 -0.41
N VAL A 344 9.98 17.49 -0.20
CA VAL A 344 10.26 16.05 -0.38
C VAL A 344 9.40 15.21 0.56
N THR A 345 9.25 15.63 1.82
CA THR A 345 8.42 14.93 2.80
C THR A 345 6.95 14.96 2.38
N LEU A 346 6.42 16.12 1.96
CA LEU A 346 5.04 16.21 1.47
C LEU A 346 4.82 15.34 0.23
N PHE A 347 5.78 15.31 -0.70
CA PHE A 347 5.69 14.44 -1.87
C PHE A 347 5.75 12.96 -1.51
N ALA A 348 6.53 12.59 -0.49
CA ALA A 348 6.63 11.22 -0.03
C ALA A 348 5.32 10.73 0.61
N PHE A 349 4.68 11.56 1.44
CA PHE A 349 3.37 11.25 2.02
C PHE A 349 2.28 11.21 0.95
N ALA A 350 2.13 12.28 0.18
CA ALA A 350 1.09 12.37 -0.85
C ALA A 350 1.30 11.40 -2.01
N GLY A 351 2.55 11.04 -2.30
CA GLY A 351 2.93 10.12 -3.38
C GLY A 351 2.98 8.65 -2.98
N GLY A 352 2.64 8.30 -1.73
CA GLY A 352 2.54 6.91 -1.29
C GLY A 352 3.87 6.22 -0.98
N SER A 353 4.95 6.96 -0.65
CA SER A 353 6.23 6.29 -0.32
C SER A 353 6.24 5.64 1.06
N PHE A 354 5.40 6.08 1.99
CA PHE A 354 5.35 5.54 3.35
C PHE A 354 4.25 4.50 3.52
N PHE A 355 3.11 4.64 2.82
CA PHE A 355 2.01 3.69 2.86
C PHE A 355 1.20 3.78 1.56
N PRO A 356 0.51 2.71 1.16
CA PRO A 356 -0.38 2.70 0.01
C PRO A 356 -1.43 3.81 0.11
N LEU A 357 -1.80 4.38 -1.03
CA LEU A 357 -2.82 5.44 -1.09
C LEU A 357 -4.23 4.86 -1.23
N ASP A 358 -4.36 3.54 -1.21
CA ASP A 358 -5.62 2.82 -1.28
C ASP A 358 -6.44 3.14 -0.02
N GLY A 359 -7.71 3.46 -0.20
CA GLY A 359 -8.57 3.92 0.89
C GLY A 359 -8.43 5.40 1.28
N MET A 360 -7.45 6.14 0.74
CA MET A 360 -7.35 7.58 1.00
C MET A 360 -8.38 8.39 0.20
N PRO A 361 -8.82 9.56 0.73
CA PRO A 361 -9.71 10.44 0.00
C PRO A 361 -9.19 10.78 -1.40
N ALA A 362 -10.09 10.75 -2.41
CA ALA A 362 -9.74 10.88 -3.83
C ALA A 362 -8.91 12.14 -4.17
N PHE A 363 -9.05 13.23 -3.40
CA PHE A 363 -8.25 14.44 -3.63
C PHE A 363 -6.78 14.26 -3.24
N ILE A 364 -6.46 13.42 -2.23
CA ILE A 364 -5.07 13.14 -1.80
C ILE A 364 -4.40 12.26 -2.85
N SER A 365 -5.05 11.18 -3.28
CA SER A 365 -4.52 10.27 -4.30
C SER A 365 -4.36 10.97 -5.65
N ALA A 366 -5.32 11.83 -6.04
CA ALA A 366 -5.22 12.65 -7.25
C ALA A 366 -4.05 13.65 -7.19
N PHE A 367 -3.88 14.36 -6.07
CA PHE A 367 -2.73 15.26 -5.89
C PHE A 367 -1.41 14.49 -5.88
N GLY A 368 -1.37 13.38 -5.13
CA GLY A 368 -0.19 12.54 -5.01
C GLY A 368 0.31 12.02 -6.35
N SER A 369 -0.59 11.54 -7.21
CA SER A 369 -0.27 11.01 -8.53
C SER A 369 0.39 12.04 -9.48
N TRP A 370 0.19 13.33 -9.26
CA TRP A 370 0.84 14.43 -10.02
C TRP A 370 2.19 14.86 -9.44
N THR A 371 2.57 14.38 -8.26
CA THR A 371 3.91 14.60 -7.74
C THR A 371 4.91 13.72 -8.48
N PRO A 372 6.17 14.16 -8.64
CA PRO A 372 7.22 13.29 -9.22
C PRO A 372 7.36 11.97 -8.48
N ASN A 373 7.16 12.01 -7.16
CA ASN A 373 7.22 10.86 -6.28
C ASN A 373 6.10 9.86 -6.56
N GLY A 374 4.84 10.31 -6.52
CA GLY A 374 3.69 9.42 -6.72
C GLY A 374 3.58 8.88 -8.14
N ALA A 375 3.89 9.71 -9.16
CA ALA A 375 3.96 9.23 -10.53
C ALA A 375 5.03 8.15 -10.72
N ALA A 376 6.21 8.30 -10.08
CA ALA A 376 7.26 7.30 -10.13
C ALA A 376 6.89 6.03 -9.36
N MET A 377 6.29 6.16 -8.15
CA MET A 377 5.75 5.03 -7.40
C MET A 377 4.79 4.20 -8.26
N ASN A 378 3.81 4.85 -8.88
CA ASN A 378 2.83 4.20 -9.73
C ASN A 378 3.49 3.49 -10.93
N ALA A 379 4.49 4.12 -11.58
CA ALA A 379 5.21 3.50 -12.68
C ALA A 379 5.97 2.23 -12.25
N TYR A 380 6.70 2.29 -11.12
CA TYR A 380 7.46 1.15 -10.63
C TYR A 380 6.56 0.02 -10.13
N ILE A 381 5.51 0.34 -9.36
CA ILE A 381 4.55 -0.66 -8.84
C ILE A 381 3.90 -1.40 -10.01
N ARG A 382 3.36 -0.70 -10.99
CA ARG A 382 2.79 -1.33 -12.20
C ARG A 382 3.79 -2.19 -12.94
N TRP A 383 5.06 -1.75 -13.04
CA TRP A 383 6.09 -2.55 -13.69
C TRP A 383 6.39 -3.84 -12.93
N VAL A 384 6.48 -3.79 -11.61
CA VAL A 384 6.70 -4.97 -10.74
C VAL A 384 5.52 -5.93 -10.83
N GLN A 385 4.31 -5.43 -10.93
CA GLN A 385 3.09 -6.22 -11.15
C GLN A 385 2.98 -6.85 -12.56
N GLY A 386 3.95 -6.63 -13.44
CA GLY A 386 3.96 -7.22 -14.77
C GLY A 386 3.17 -6.46 -15.84
N PHE A 387 2.70 -5.24 -15.57
CA PHE A 387 2.04 -4.42 -16.57
C PHE A 387 2.99 -4.03 -17.72
N GLY A 388 2.45 -3.95 -18.93
CA GLY A 388 3.21 -3.56 -20.12
C GLY A 388 3.51 -2.05 -20.21
N TRP A 389 4.36 -1.69 -21.18
CA TRP A 389 4.74 -0.28 -21.43
C TRP A 389 3.55 0.64 -21.73
N SER A 390 2.45 0.12 -22.27
CA SER A 390 1.22 0.88 -22.52
C SER A 390 0.63 1.48 -21.25
N GLU A 391 0.62 0.70 -20.17
CA GLU A 391 0.07 1.10 -18.86
C GLU A 391 0.97 2.07 -18.11
N LEU A 392 2.27 2.06 -18.44
CA LEU A 392 3.25 3.00 -17.88
C LEU A 392 3.23 4.36 -18.58
N ALA A 393 2.58 4.48 -19.76
CA ALA A 393 2.58 5.70 -20.55
C ALA A 393 2.06 6.91 -19.76
N TRP A 394 1.00 6.74 -18.96
CA TRP A 394 0.41 7.81 -18.16
C TRP A 394 1.34 8.33 -17.06
N PRO A 395 1.85 7.50 -16.13
CA PRO A 395 2.79 7.97 -15.11
C PRO A 395 4.10 8.52 -15.70
N ILE A 396 4.62 7.94 -16.77
CA ILE A 396 5.80 8.47 -17.46
C ILE A 396 5.53 9.86 -18.07
N MET A 397 4.35 10.07 -18.63
CA MET A 397 3.93 11.37 -19.14
C MET A 397 3.84 12.40 -18.01
N GLN A 398 3.28 12.07 -16.86
CA GLN A 398 3.22 12.96 -15.69
C GLN A 398 4.61 13.38 -15.23
N ILE A 399 5.56 12.45 -15.07
CA ILE A 399 6.95 12.75 -14.71
C ILE A 399 7.59 13.66 -15.78
N SER A 400 7.34 13.37 -17.06
CA SER A 400 7.90 14.14 -18.19
C SER A 400 7.36 15.57 -18.22
N LEU A 401 6.08 15.78 -17.96
CA LEU A 401 5.47 17.11 -17.89
C LEU A 401 6.09 17.95 -16.77
N VAL A 402 6.25 17.36 -15.58
CA VAL A 402 6.92 18.03 -14.44
C VAL A 402 8.37 18.37 -14.80
N SER A 403 9.08 17.46 -15.48
CA SER A 403 10.46 17.67 -15.93
C SER A 403 10.58 18.86 -16.88
N ILE A 404 9.68 18.93 -17.87
CA ILE A 404 9.64 20.01 -18.86
C ILE A 404 9.32 21.34 -18.17
N ALA A 405 8.30 21.37 -17.29
CA ALA A 405 7.94 22.58 -16.54
C ALA A 405 9.10 23.08 -15.68
N ALA A 406 9.75 22.18 -14.92
CA ALA A 406 10.90 22.52 -14.09
C ALA A 406 12.10 23.03 -14.94
N ALA A 407 12.37 22.41 -16.09
CA ALA A 407 13.42 22.84 -16.99
C ALA A 407 13.13 24.24 -17.55
N ILE A 408 11.93 24.49 -18.08
CA ILE A 408 11.56 25.80 -18.64
C ILE A 408 11.69 26.88 -17.55
N ILE A 409 11.12 26.66 -16.38
CA ILE A 409 11.19 27.64 -15.26
C ILE A 409 12.65 27.86 -14.85
N SER A 410 13.46 26.80 -14.79
CA SER A 410 14.88 26.87 -14.48
C SER A 410 15.64 27.80 -15.42
N PHE A 411 15.44 27.68 -16.73
CA PHE A 411 16.09 28.55 -17.73
C PHE A 411 15.56 29.96 -17.75
N LEU A 412 14.29 30.19 -17.39
CA LEU A 412 13.69 31.53 -17.28
C LEU A 412 14.17 32.29 -16.03
N VAL A 413 14.31 31.59 -14.91
CA VAL A 413 14.72 32.16 -13.62
C VAL A 413 16.23 32.38 -13.55
N PHE A 414 17.02 31.58 -14.29
CA PHE A 414 18.49 31.64 -14.21
C PHE A 414 19.03 33.04 -14.59
N PRO A 415 19.95 33.62 -13.79
CA PRO A 415 20.46 34.95 -14.01
C PRO A 415 21.18 35.05 -15.38
N ARG A 416 20.66 35.91 -16.26
CA ARG A 416 21.34 36.27 -17.52
C ARG A 416 22.45 37.28 -17.24
N ARG A 417 23.55 37.17 -17.94
CA ARG A 417 24.63 38.17 -17.88
C ARG A 417 24.02 39.55 -18.16
N ARG A 418 23.97 40.45 -17.21
CA ARG A 418 23.80 41.86 -17.54
C ARG A 418 25.03 42.23 -18.36
N SER A 419 24.82 42.59 -19.63
CA SER A 419 25.84 43.30 -20.36
C SER A 419 26.12 44.57 -19.58
N VAL A 420 27.31 44.69 -19.01
CA VAL A 420 27.78 45.96 -18.52
C VAL A 420 27.98 46.77 -19.81
N SER A 421 26.97 47.58 -20.13
CA SER A 421 27.14 48.65 -21.09
C SER A 421 28.12 49.62 -20.46
N SER A 422 29.33 49.60 -20.96
CA SER A 422 30.36 50.61 -20.76
C SER A 422 29.85 51.99 -21.18
#